data_eb1b4308de5b3c63831412cd82e5fc42
#
_entry.id   eb1b4308de5b3c63831412cd82e5fc42
#
_cell.length_a   1.000
_cell.length_b   1.000
_cell.length_c   1.000
_cell.angle_alpha   90.00
_cell.angle_beta   90.00
_cell.angle_gamma   90.00
#
_symmetry.space_group_name_H-M   'P 1'
#
loop_
_entity.id
_entity.type
_entity.pdbx_description
1 polymer ?
#
loop_
_entity_poly.entity_id
_entity_poly.type
_entity_poly.pdbx_seq_one_letter_code
_entity_poly.pdbx_strand_id
1 'polypeptide(L)'
;MSAADEAAYGIRAFTERFYTVVLGRYPDAGGFDGWVAGLTAGTLSGGDLASGFFLSPEYTGKNKSDSAFLDDCYQAYFGRAADAGGKQGWLDALAQGMTRTEVLDGFSGSQEFIALAESYGIRPFSGYGSARVAREADGIPIPVFPIPLFMLLAGLLGWLGLSRFRLGS
;
A
#
# COMPACT_ATOMS: atom_id res chain seq x y z
N MET A 1 26.59 -4.61 3.80
CA MET A 1 25.48 -4.25 4.69
C MET A 1 24.86 -5.56 5.13
N SER A 2 24.51 -5.76 6.39
CA SER A 2 23.81 -6.99 6.81
C SER A 2 22.34 -6.90 6.43
N ALA A 3 21.62 -8.04 6.36
CA ALA A 3 20.17 -8.04 6.12
C ALA A 3 19.40 -7.24 7.17
N ALA A 4 19.89 -7.19 8.42
CA ALA A 4 19.31 -6.38 9.48
C ALA A 4 19.51 -4.87 9.23
N ASP A 5 20.67 -4.48 8.69
CA ASP A 5 20.93 -3.07 8.34
C ASP A 5 20.04 -2.63 7.15
N GLU A 6 19.84 -3.52 6.17
CA GLU A 6 18.96 -3.26 5.02
C GLU A 6 17.50 -3.12 5.45
N ALA A 7 17.01 -3.99 6.32
CA ALA A 7 15.66 -3.90 6.88
C ALA A 7 15.48 -2.61 7.68
N ALA A 8 16.42 -2.27 8.57
CA ALA A 8 16.37 -1.02 9.35
C ALA A 8 16.37 0.22 8.45
N TYR A 9 17.18 0.21 7.39
CA TYR A 9 17.16 1.28 6.37
C TYR A 9 15.81 1.35 5.66
N GLY A 10 15.27 0.22 5.26
CA GLY A 10 13.97 0.11 4.59
C GLY A 10 12.84 0.68 5.44
N ILE A 11 12.78 0.33 6.73
CA ILE A 11 11.78 0.87 7.68
C ILE A 11 11.87 2.40 7.78
N ARG A 12 13.08 2.94 7.92
CA ARG A 12 13.28 4.38 8.02
C ARG A 12 12.88 5.11 6.74
N ALA A 13 13.33 4.61 5.58
CA ALA A 13 12.99 5.17 4.28
C ALA A 13 11.49 5.09 3.99
N PHE A 14 10.84 4.00 4.37
CA PHE A 14 9.39 3.84 4.27
C PHE A 14 8.66 4.87 5.14
N THR A 15 9.05 5.01 6.39
CA THR A 15 8.45 5.98 7.33
C THR A 15 8.65 7.43 6.84
N GLU A 16 9.86 7.79 6.42
CA GLU A 16 10.18 9.13 5.90
C GLU A 16 9.33 9.50 4.69
N ARG A 17 9.04 8.52 3.84
CA ARG A 17 8.20 8.71 2.66
C ARG A 17 6.77 9.13 3.03
N PHE A 18 6.20 8.63 4.13
CA PHE A 18 4.90 9.09 4.62
C PHE A 18 4.94 10.55 5.10
N TYR A 19 5.99 10.98 5.79
CA TYR A 19 6.14 12.38 6.16
C TYR A 19 6.24 13.29 4.93
N THR A 20 7.08 12.93 3.98
CA THR A 20 7.36 13.78 2.81
C THR A 20 6.23 13.79 1.80
N VAL A 21 5.61 12.64 1.52
CA VAL A 21 4.53 12.52 0.53
C VAL A 21 3.19 12.93 1.12
N VAL A 22 2.81 12.37 2.26
CA VAL A 22 1.46 12.57 2.82
C VAL A 22 1.37 13.93 3.51
N LEU A 23 2.34 14.25 4.37
CA LEU A 23 2.32 15.52 5.12
C LEU A 23 3.04 16.65 4.39
N GLY A 24 3.94 16.37 3.43
CA GLY A 24 4.67 17.37 2.67
C GLY A 24 5.72 18.10 3.52
N ARG A 25 6.26 17.44 4.54
CA ARG A 25 7.27 17.98 5.44
C ARG A 25 8.30 16.95 5.85
N TYR A 26 9.43 17.41 6.38
CA TYR A 26 10.39 16.50 6.98
C TYR A 26 9.87 15.94 8.30
N PRO A 27 10.31 14.72 8.69
CA PRO A 27 9.99 14.14 9.97
C PRO A 27 10.47 15.02 11.15
N ASP A 28 9.63 15.13 12.18
CA ASP A 28 10.11 15.52 13.51
C ASP A 28 10.71 14.30 14.21
N ALA A 29 11.78 14.54 15.00
CA ALA A 29 12.56 13.43 15.57
C ALA A 29 11.73 12.50 16.46
N GLY A 30 10.86 13.05 17.32
CA GLY A 30 10.10 12.24 18.28
C GLY A 30 9.02 11.38 17.60
N GLY A 31 8.26 11.94 16.69
CA GLY A 31 7.23 11.21 15.94
C GLY A 31 7.86 10.15 15.03
N PHE A 32 8.94 10.49 14.34
CA PHE A 32 9.64 9.58 13.45
C PHE A 32 10.20 8.35 14.18
N ASP A 33 10.93 8.59 15.26
CA ASP A 33 11.55 7.51 16.05
C ASP A 33 10.48 6.61 16.68
N GLY A 34 9.34 7.16 17.10
CA GLY A 34 8.19 6.39 17.59
C GLY A 34 7.62 5.44 16.53
N TRP A 35 7.41 5.91 15.31
CA TRP A 35 6.94 5.08 14.20
C TRP A 35 7.97 3.98 13.84
N VAL A 36 9.24 4.35 13.70
CA VAL A 36 10.32 3.39 13.39
C VAL A 36 10.41 2.32 14.47
N ALA A 37 10.39 2.71 15.75
CA ALA A 37 10.43 1.76 16.85
C ALA A 37 9.24 0.81 16.86
N GLY A 38 8.02 1.33 16.66
CA GLY A 38 6.79 0.52 16.61
C GLY A 38 6.79 -0.49 15.45
N LEU A 39 7.22 -0.07 14.26
CA LEU A 39 7.36 -0.94 13.10
C LEU A 39 8.44 -2.01 13.32
N THR A 40 9.61 -1.62 13.84
CA THR A 40 10.72 -2.55 14.13
C THR A 40 10.34 -3.58 15.18
N ALA A 41 9.64 -3.15 16.24
CA ALA A 41 9.16 -4.05 17.29
C ALA A 41 7.97 -4.93 16.85
N GLY A 42 7.39 -4.66 15.69
CA GLY A 42 6.18 -5.32 15.21
C GLY A 42 4.92 -5.02 16.05
N THR A 43 4.94 -3.97 16.86
CA THR A 43 3.75 -3.47 17.58
C THR A 43 2.83 -2.65 16.68
N LEU A 44 3.41 -2.05 15.62
CA LEU A 44 2.69 -1.37 14.55
C LEU A 44 2.91 -2.12 13.24
N SER A 45 1.96 -1.98 12.32
CA SER A 45 2.03 -2.46 10.94
C SER A 45 2.19 -1.30 9.96
N GLY A 46 2.51 -1.61 8.70
CA GLY A 46 2.52 -0.62 7.63
C GLY A 46 1.16 0.02 7.40
N GLY A 47 0.07 -0.74 7.58
CA GLY A 47 -1.30 -0.22 7.53
C GLY A 47 -1.62 0.72 8.68
N ASP A 48 -1.11 0.45 9.90
CA ASP A 48 -1.27 1.36 11.04
C ASP A 48 -0.57 2.70 10.78
N LEU A 49 0.66 2.65 10.23
CA LEU A 49 1.37 3.86 9.80
C LEU A 49 0.54 4.64 8.77
N ALA A 50 0.09 3.98 7.70
CA ALA A 50 -0.67 4.61 6.65
C ALA A 50 -1.96 5.27 7.18
N SER A 51 -2.73 4.55 7.98
CA SER A 51 -3.95 5.08 8.61
C SER A 51 -3.63 6.27 9.51
N GLY A 52 -2.57 6.19 10.31
CA GLY A 52 -2.13 7.27 11.18
C GLY A 52 -1.79 8.56 10.44
N PHE A 53 -1.24 8.45 9.22
CA PHE A 53 -0.91 9.61 8.39
C PHE A 53 -2.09 10.12 7.56
N PHE A 54 -2.73 9.24 6.79
CA PHE A 54 -3.82 9.63 5.87
C PHE A 54 -5.10 10.06 6.58
N LEU A 55 -5.37 9.54 7.76
CA LEU A 55 -6.54 9.93 8.56
C LEU A 55 -6.24 11.02 9.59
N SER A 56 -5.00 11.51 9.65
CA SER A 56 -4.59 12.60 10.54
C SER A 56 -5.34 13.89 10.20
N PRO A 57 -5.61 14.76 11.19
CA PRO A 57 -6.13 16.11 10.93
C PRO A 57 -5.25 16.93 9.99
N GLU A 58 -3.92 16.71 10.02
CA GLU A 58 -2.96 17.40 9.16
C GLU A 58 -3.18 17.05 7.66
N TYR A 59 -3.46 15.78 7.36
CA TYR A 59 -3.72 15.38 5.98
C TYR A 59 -5.16 15.65 5.54
N THR A 60 -6.14 15.30 6.36
CA THR A 60 -7.57 15.51 6.04
C THR A 60 -7.91 16.99 5.86
N GLY A 61 -7.25 17.87 6.62
CA GLY A 61 -7.39 19.32 6.49
C GLY A 61 -6.91 19.88 5.14
N LYS A 62 -6.11 19.12 4.35
CA LYS A 62 -5.70 19.52 3.00
C LYS A 62 -6.82 19.41 1.95
N ASN A 63 -7.92 18.75 2.28
CA ASN A 63 -9.11 18.58 1.41
C ASN A 63 -8.76 18.10 -0.02
N LYS A 64 -7.83 17.15 -0.14
CA LYS A 64 -7.41 16.62 -1.44
C LYS A 64 -8.55 15.89 -2.14
N SER A 65 -8.63 16.02 -3.48
CA SER A 65 -9.52 15.20 -4.31
C SER A 65 -9.16 13.72 -4.21
N ASP A 66 -10.08 12.83 -4.57
CA ASP A 66 -9.81 11.38 -4.56
C ASP A 66 -8.68 11.00 -5.52
N SER A 67 -8.58 11.69 -6.66
CA SER A 67 -7.47 11.50 -7.59
C SER A 67 -6.12 11.85 -6.95
N ALA A 68 -6.02 12.98 -6.24
CA ALA A 68 -4.80 13.40 -5.57
C ALA A 68 -4.48 12.51 -4.33
N PHE A 69 -5.52 12.07 -3.62
CA PHE A 69 -5.37 11.10 -2.53
C PHE A 69 -4.77 9.77 -3.03
N LEU A 70 -5.25 9.26 -4.17
CA LEU A 70 -4.72 8.04 -4.76
C LEU A 70 -3.27 8.20 -5.23
N ASP A 71 -2.91 9.36 -5.83
CA ASP A 71 -1.52 9.64 -6.18
C ASP A 71 -0.62 9.59 -4.94
N ASP A 72 -1.05 10.19 -3.84
CA ASP A 72 -0.32 10.12 -2.57
C ASP A 72 -0.23 8.67 -2.06
N CYS A 73 -1.30 7.86 -2.18
CA CYS A 73 -1.26 6.44 -1.79
C CYS A 73 -0.20 5.68 -2.57
N TYR A 74 -0.19 5.76 -3.89
CA TYR A 74 0.82 5.07 -4.71
C TYR A 74 2.24 5.52 -4.38
N GLN A 75 2.45 6.82 -4.18
CA GLN A 75 3.76 7.35 -3.80
C GLN A 75 4.16 6.94 -2.37
N ALA A 76 3.25 6.98 -1.42
CA ALA A 76 3.57 6.65 -0.03
C ALA A 76 3.82 5.16 0.18
N TYR A 77 2.93 4.30 -0.35
CA TYR A 77 3.06 2.85 -0.18
C TYR A 77 4.19 2.26 -1.03
N PHE A 78 4.28 2.64 -2.30
CA PHE A 78 5.13 1.96 -3.28
C PHE A 78 6.31 2.81 -3.79
N GLY A 79 6.31 4.13 -3.54
CA GLY A 79 7.34 5.04 -4.03
C GLY A 79 7.31 5.22 -5.55
N ARG A 80 6.17 5.00 -6.19
CA ARG A 80 5.97 5.12 -7.63
C ARG A 80 4.67 5.85 -7.97
N ALA A 81 4.56 6.32 -9.21
CA ALA A 81 3.30 6.85 -9.72
C ALA A 81 2.24 5.74 -9.87
N ALA A 82 0.98 6.14 -9.78
CA ALA A 82 -0.14 5.27 -10.09
C ALA A 82 -0.10 4.84 -11.57
N ASP A 83 -0.37 3.57 -11.85
CA ASP A 83 -0.73 3.15 -13.19
C ASP A 83 -2.18 3.58 -13.51
N ALA A 84 -2.43 3.90 -14.79
CA ALA A 84 -3.70 4.47 -15.19
C ALA A 84 -4.90 3.54 -14.90
N GLY A 85 -4.74 2.23 -15.10
CA GLY A 85 -5.81 1.24 -14.90
C GLY A 85 -6.13 1.05 -13.42
N GLY A 86 -5.11 0.89 -12.57
CA GLY A 86 -5.27 0.74 -11.13
C GLY A 86 -5.89 1.97 -10.49
N LYS A 87 -5.41 3.16 -10.88
CA LYS A 87 -5.97 4.43 -10.38
C LYS A 87 -7.44 4.59 -10.76
N GLN A 88 -7.80 4.30 -12.02
CA GLN A 88 -9.18 4.42 -12.47
C GLN A 88 -10.11 3.47 -11.72
N GLY A 89 -9.68 2.23 -11.49
CA GLY A 89 -10.47 1.28 -10.70
C GLY A 89 -10.74 1.75 -9.26
N TRP A 90 -9.76 2.38 -8.61
CA TRP A 90 -9.97 2.97 -7.28
C TRP A 90 -10.90 4.20 -7.32
N LEU A 91 -10.79 5.05 -8.34
CA LEU A 91 -11.71 6.17 -8.53
C LEU A 91 -13.15 5.69 -8.72
N ASP A 92 -13.36 4.65 -9.52
CA ASP A 92 -14.67 4.07 -9.74
C ASP A 92 -15.24 3.47 -8.44
N ALA A 93 -14.42 2.81 -7.64
CA ALA A 93 -14.82 2.26 -6.35
C ALA A 93 -15.20 3.37 -5.35
N LEU A 94 -14.42 4.45 -5.26
CA LEU A 94 -14.74 5.62 -4.44
C LEU A 94 -16.06 6.28 -4.90
N ALA A 95 -16.27 6.41 -6.20
CA ALA A 95 -17.52 6.95 -6.77
C ALA A 95 -18.74 6.06 -6.47
N GLN A 96 -18.54 4.76 -6.26
CA GLN A 96 -19.57 3.80 -5.86
C GLN A 96 -19.79 3.71 -4.35
N GLY A 97 -19.09 4.56 -3.56
CA GLY A 97 -19.29 4.67 -2.12
C GLY A 97 -18.24 3.97 -1.25
N MET A 98 -17.18 3.42 -1.84
CA MET A 98 -16.03 2.96 -1.06
C MET A 98 -15.43 4.13 -0.30
N THR A 99 -15.08 3.93 0.95
CA THR A 99 -14.43 4.95 1.78
C THR A 99 -12.91 4.99 1.54
N ARG A 100 -12.26 6.11 1.84
CA ARG A 100 -10.80 6.21 1.81
C ARG A 100 -10.12 5.25 2.77
N THR A 101 -10.74 4.93 3.89
CA THR A 101 -10.24 3.92 4.84
C THR A 101 -10.20 2.54 4.18
N GLU A 102 -11.26 2.14 3.49
CA GLU A 102 -11.29 0.87 2.75
C GLU A 102 -10.28 0.83 1.61
N VAL A 103 -10.00 1.97 0.97
CA VAL A 103 -8.90 2.09 0.00
C VAL A 103 -7.55 1.83 0.67
N LEU A 104 -7.27 2.45 1.83
CA LEU A 104 -6.02 2.23 2.58
C LEU A 104 -5.86 0.76 3.01
N ASP A 105 -6.95 0.12 3.43
CA ASP A 105 -6.97 -1.32 3.75
C ASP A 105 -6.65 -2.16 2.52
N GLY A 106 -7.21 -1.80 1.37
CA GLY A 106 -6.92 -2.46 0.09
C GLY A 106 -5.46 -2.31 -0.34
N PHE A 107 -4.85 -1.13 -0.16
CA PHE A 107 -3.41 -0.92 -0.40
C PHE A 107 -2.56 -1.76 0.55
N SER A 108 -2.88 -1.76 1.84
CA SER A 108 -2.16 -2.54 2.87
C SER A 108 -2.26 -4.05 2.66
N GLY A 109 -3.37 -4.52 2.10
CA GLY A 109 -3.63 -5.93 1.76
C GLY A 109 -3.18 -6.34 0.36
N SER A 110 -2.63 -5.42 -0.45
CA SER A 110 -2.17 -5.75 -1.81
C SER A 110 -0.92 -6.63 -1.79
N GLN A 111 -0.79 -7.52 -2.79
CA GLN A 111 0.39 -8.38 -2.92
C GLN A 111 1.68 -7.57 -3.05
N GLU A 112 1.63 -6.43 -3.76
CA GLU A 112 2.76 -5.53 -3.92
C GLU A 112 3.21 -4.98 -2.58
N PHE A 113 2.27 -4.53 -1.73
CA PHE A 113 2.62 -4.00 -0.42
C PHE A 113 3.06 -5.08 0.56
N ILE A 114 2.42 -6.25 0.54
CA ILE A 114 2.82 -7.40 1.37
C ILE A 114 4.28 -7.77 1.09
N ALA A 115 4.65 -7.95 -0.19
CA ALA A 115 6.01 -8.28 -0.57
C ALA A 115 7.03 -7.20 -0.17
N LEU A 116 6.66 -5.92 -0.33
CA LEU A 116 7.50 -4.79 0.07
C LEU A 116 7.68 -4.72 1.59
N ALA A 117 6.61 -4.85 2.34
CA ALA A 117 6.63 -4.83 3.80
C ALA A 117 7.45 -6.00 4.36
N GLU A 118 7.29 -7.20 3.83
CA GLU A 118 8.10 -8.37 4.20
C GLU A 118 9.59 -8.15 3.92
N SER A 119 9.95 -7.50 2.79
CA SER A 119 11.34 -7.18 2.49
C SER A 119 11.99 -6.24 3.50
N TYR A 120 11.20 -5.42 4.18
CA TYR A 120 11.64 -4.52 5.25
C TYR A 120 11.48 -5.14 6.65
N GLY A 121 10.95 -6.36 6.76
CA GLY A 121 10.62 -6.97 8.04
C GLY A 121 9.44 -6.33 8.77
N ILE A 122 8.59 -5.59 8.06
CA ILE A 122 7.40 -4.92 8.59
C ILE A 122 6.17 -5.83 8.41
N ARG A 123 5.28 -5.87 9.40
CA ARG A 123 3.95 -6.46 9.19
C ARG A 123 3.14 -5.54 8.26
N PRO A 124 2.58 -6.05 7.15
CA PRO A 124 1.84 -5.20 6.21
C PRO A 124 0.57 -4.60 6.83
N PHE A 125 -0.19 -5.37 7.62
CA PHE A 125 -1.41 -4.93 8.30
C PHE A 125 -1.58 -5.62 9.65
N SER A 126 -2.42 -5.07 10.50
CA SER A 126 -2.75 -5.65 11.82
C SER A 126 -3.39 -7.04 11.66
N GLY A 127 -2.92 -8.01 12.44
CA GLY A 127 -3.39 -9.41 12.34
C GLY A 127 -2.70 -10.25 11.24
N TYR A 128 -1.76 -9.70 10.48
CA TYR A 128 -1.07 -10.43 9.40
C TYR A 128 -0.45 -11.74 9.87
N GLY A 129 0.22 -11.74 11.02
CA GLY A 129 0.84 -12.95 11.57
C GLY A 129 -0.16 -14.06 11.87
N SER A 130 -1.31 -13.72 12.45
CA SER A 130 -2.38 -14.67 12.74
C SER A 130 -3.05 -15.20 11.46
N ALA A 131 -3.25 -14.33 10.48
CA ALA A 131 -3.78 -14.70 9.18
C ALA A 131 -2.84 -15.65 8.42
N ARG A 132 -1.53 -15.42 8.50
CA ARG A 132 -0.51 -16.27 7.88
C ARG A 132 -0.48 -17.66 8.48
N VAL A 133 -0.43 -17.76 9.81
CA VAL A 133 -0.40 -19.05 10.53
C VAL A 133 -1.65 -19.88 10.26
N ALA A 134 -2.83 -19.25 10.31
CA ALA A 134 -4.09 -19.94 10.03
C ALA A 134 -4.14 -20.54 8.62
N ARG A 135 -3.48 -19.92 7.66
CA ARG A 135 -3.48 -20.32 6.25
C ARG A 135 -2.43 -21.35 5.89
N GLU A 136 -1.24 -21.23 6.46
CA GLU A 136 -0.24 -22.30 6.36
C GLU A 136 -0.79 -23.60 6.92
N ALA A 137 -1.65 -23.56 7.94
CA ALA A 137 -2.35 -24.71 8.49
C ALA A 137 -3.44 -25.29 7.55
N ASP A 138 -4.13 -24.42 6.79
CA ASP A 138 -5.27 -24.80 5.93
C ASP A 138 -4.87 -25.01 4.47
N GLY A 139 -3.61 -24.77 4.09
CA GLY A 139 -3.15 -24.86 2.71
C GLY A 139 -3.81 -23.85 1.76
N ILE A 140 -4.44 -22.80 2.30
CA ILE A 140 -5.18 -21.79 1.54
C ILE A 140 -4.25 -20.61 1.22
N PRO A 141 -4.13 -20.16 -0.03
CA PRO A 141 -3.33 -18.98 -0.36
C PRO A 141 -3.91 -17.73 0.33
N ILE A 142 -3.04 -16.80 0.78
CA ILE A 142 -3.41 -15.60 1.55
C ILE A 142 -4.58 -14.83 0.89
N PRO A 143 -5.78 -14.55 1.52
CA PRO A 143 -6.81 -13.73 0.90
C PRO A 143 -6.22 -12.37 0.64
N VAL A 144 -6.00 -12.13 -0.60
CA VAL A 144 -6.07 -10.78 -1.09
C VAL A 144 -7.45 -10.30 -0.64
N PHE A 145 -7.53 -9.25 0.18
CA PHE A 145 -8.81 -8.55 0.34
C PHE A 145 -9.38 -8.36 -1.07
N PRO A 146 -10.66 -8.59 -1.28
CA PRO A 146 -11.19 -8.58 -2.63
C PRO A 146 -10.87 -7.23 -3.26
N ILE A 147 -9.76 -7.19 -4.02
CA ILE A 147 -9.66 -6.24 -5.10
C ILE A 147 -10.94 -6.51 -5.87
N PRO A 148 -11.84 -5.51 -6.03
CA PRO A 148 -13.08 -5.75 -6.73
C PRO A 148 -12.75 -6.51 -8.02
N LEU A 149 -13.51 -7.58 -8.30
CA LEU A 149 -13.26 -8.55 -9.37
C LEU A 149 -12.91 -7.91 -10.73
N PHE A 150 -13.32 -6.66 -10.95
CA PHE A 150 -12.98 -5.88 -12.15
C PHE A 150 -11.50 -5.40 -12.20
N MET A 151 -10.77 -5.33 -11.08
CA MET A 151 -9.33 -5.02 -11.10
C MET A 151 -8.48 -6.22 -11.52
N LEU A 152 -8.94 -7.45 -11.25
CA LEU A 152 -8.32 -8.67 -11.78
C LEU A 152 -8.51 -8.81 -13.30
N LEU A 153 -9.65 -8.36 -13.85
CA LEU A 153 -9.93 -8.41 -15.28
C LEU A 153 -9.17 -7.36 -16.09
N ALA A 154 -8.89 -6.18 -15.53
CA ALA A 154 -8.12 -5.14 -16.22
C ALA A 154 -6.65 -5.54 -16.43
N GLY A 155 -6.05 -6.28 -15.48
CA GLY A 155 -4.69 -6.81 -15.61
C GLY A 155 -4.56 -7.95 -16.65
N LEU A 156 -5.60 -8.77 -16.81
CA LEU A 156 -5.60 -9.89 -17.76
C LEU A 156 -5.91 -9.47 -19.19
N LEU A 157 -6.72 -8.43 -19.42
CA LEU A 157 -7.05 -7.93 -20.76
C LEU A 157 -5.91 -7.09 -21.37
N GLY A 158 -5.04 -6.48 -20.55
CA GLY A 158 -3.86 -5.76 -21.03
C GLY A 158 -2.77 -6.68 -21.62
N TRP A 159 -2.76 -7.95 -21.22
CA TRP A 159 -1.73 -8.91 -21.68
C TRP A 159 -2.17 -9.71 -22.94
N LEU A 160 -3.46 -9.75 -23.24
CA LEU A 160 -4.01 -10.46 -24.41
C LEU A 160 -4.23 -9.58 -25.64
N GLY A 161 -3.98 -8.25 -25.53
CA GLY A 161 -4.24 -7.27 -26.60
C GLY A 161 -3.10 -7.05 -27.62
N LEU A 162 -1.90 -7.63 -27.45
CA LEU A 162 -0.72 -7.31 -28.27
C LEU A 162 -0.23 -8.44 -29.18
N SER A 163 -1.01 -9.46 -29.47
CA SER A 163 -0.57 -10.53 -30.36
C SER A 163 -1.58 -10.96 -31.42
N ARG A 164 -2.28 -10.03 -32.05
CA ARG A 164 -2.94 -10.31 -33.34
C ARG A 164 -3.16 -9.04 -34.16
N PHE A 165 -2.18 -8.65 -34.92
CA PHE A 165 -2.38 -8.07 -36.26
C PHE A 165 -1.08 -8.11 -37.05
N ARG A 166 -0.82 -9.24 -37.66
CA ARG A 166 -0.01 -9.36 -38.87
C ARG A 166 -0.53 -10.55 -39.68
N LEU A 167 -1.28 -10.21 -40.68
CA LEU A 167 -1.54 -10.94 -41.93
C LEU A 167 -2.40 -9.98 -42.74
N GLY A 168 -2.11 -9.58 -43.88
CA GLY A 168 -1.35 -10.05 -45.03
C GLY A 168 -1.99 -9.41 -46.25
N SER A 169 -1.18 -9.21 -47.20
CA SER A 169 -1.29 -8.91 -48.62
C SER A 169 -1.05 -7.49 -49.04
#